data_db59ed7eb0130c3baf61688534eb0016
#
_entry.id   db59ed7eb0130c3baf61688534eb0016
#
_cell.length_a   1.000
_cell.length_b   1.000
_cell.length_c   1.000
_cell.angle_alpha   90.00
_cell.angle_beta   90.00
_cell.angle_gamma   90.00
#
_symmetry.space_group_name_H-M   'P 1'
#
loop_
_entity.id
_entity.type
_entity.pdbx_description
1 polymer ?
#
loop_
_entity_poly.entity_id
_entity_poly.type
_entity_poly.pdbx_seq_one_letter_code
_entity_poly.pdbx_strand_id
1 'polypeptide(L)'
;MMSPESRRRVLVTGATGYVGGRLVPRLIEEGHEVRCLVRTPEKLAASAWRADVEIVVGSVDGPLEDAMRDVDVAVYLVHGIGEGRDWADKESRDAAHFRAAAEAASVGRIVYLGGMGADDHTLSTHLSSRHDVGRTLAAGSVPVTELRAAVIIGSGSASFEMLRYLVEVLPIMVTPRWVATKSQPIAISDVLDYLVAAISTPEPLSSVFEIGGPDVVSYAEMMALYAEEAGLTKRRLLPVPVLTPRLSSHWVGLVTPVPASLARPLVDSLVNEVVVTDERTRRLLGEPKRSLREAISLALGRTQSGEVPTAFTDADLQPFRSYATDPSWAGGTELRDVRTMSTAAPIHRVFAAVSSLGGETGWHAGEWLWRVRGWIDSLWGGPGLRRGRRDPTNLHVGDFVDFWRVEEVTEPNSVVLHAEMVLPGEAWLEWHLEESHGSTRVTQIARFKPRGLWGRLYWLGAMPFHHLVFPGLLRGIIADAEGPRKR
;
A
#
# COMPACT_ATOMS: atom_id res chain seq x y z
N MET A 1 1.59 10.60 -28.50
CA MET A 1 0.16 10.83 -28.75
C MET A 1 -0.33 9.67 -29.60
N MET A 2 -1.26 8.87 -29.06
CA MET A 2 -1.90 7.78 -29.81
C MET A 2 -2.75 8.37 -30.94
N SER A 3 -2.93 7.62 -32.04
CA SER A 3 -3.87 8.02 -33.12
C SER A 3 -5.30 8.04 -32.59
N PRO A 4 -6.21 8.87 -33.12
CA PRO A 4 -7.62 8.91 -32.71
C PRO A 4 -8.31 7.53 -32.78
N GLU A 5 -7.85 6.64 -33.64
CA GLU A 5 -8.38 5.28 -33.83
C GLU A 5 -8.05 4.31 -32.71
N SER A 6 -7.14 4.66 -31.78
CA SER A 6 -6.73 3.82 -30.66
C SER A 6 -7.39 4.20 -29.32
N ARG A 7 -8.10 5.35 -29.26
CA ARG A 7 -8.84 5.80 -28.09
C ARG A 7 -10.09 4.94 -27.89
N ARG A 8 -10.28 4.43 -26.69
CA ARG A 8 -11.40 3.57 -26.31
C ARG A 8 -12.12 4.11 -25.10
N ARG A 9 -13.42 3.86 -25.01
CA ARG A 9 -14.18 4.05 -23.77
C ARG A 9 -14.10 2.76 -22.94
N VAL A 10 -13.44 2.86 -21.78
CA VAL A 10 -13.14 1.74 -20.91
C VAL A 10 -13.96 1.82 -19.65
N LEU A 11 -14.83 0.85 -19.39
CA LEU A 11 -15.49 0.68 -18.11
C LEU A 11 -14.56 -0.08 -17.15
N VAL A 12 -14.26 0.49 -16.00
CA VAL A 12 -13.49 -0.17 -14.94
C VAL A 12 -14.39 -0.45 -13.74
N THR A 13 -14.60 -1.74 -13.45
CA THR A 13 -15.19 -2.17 -12.18
C THR A 13 -14.08 -2.41 -11.16
N GLY A 14 -14.36 -2.18 -9.86
CA GLY A 14 -13.34 -2.32 -8.84
C GLY A 14 -12.30 -1.19 -8.80
N ALA A 15 -12.62 0.01 -9.34
CA ALA A 15 -11.77 1.19 -9.34
C ALA A 15 -11.36 1.68 -7.92
N THR A 16 -12.11 1.30 -6.88
CA THR A 16 -11.76 1.56 -5.47
C THR A 16 -10.85 0.49 -4.87
N GLY A 17 -10.47 -0.53 -5.63
CA GLY A 17 -9.58 -1.62 -5.20
C GLY A 17 -8.11 -1.35 -5.56
N TYR A 18 -7.23 -2.25 -5.10
CA TYR A 18 -5.79 -2.15 -5.27
C TYR A 18 -5.34 -2.03 -6.73
N VAL A 19 -5.80 -2.94 -7.60
CA VAL A 19 -5.43 -2.94 -9.03
C VAL A 19 -6.17 -1.85 -9.78
N GLY A 20 -7.49 -1.73 -9.57
CA GLY A 20 -8.31 -0.75 -10.31
C GLY A 20 -7.91 0.68 -10.05
N GLY A 21 -7.60 1.04 -8.80
CA GLY A 21 -7.14 2.38 -8.43
C GLY A 21 -5.81 2.78 -9.07
N ARG A 22 -4.97 1.80 -9.47
CA ARG A 22 -3.72 2.00 -10.19
C ARG A 22 -3.89 1.93 -11.71
N LEU A 23 -4.85 1.14 -12.19
CA LEU A 23 -5.15 1.01 -13.61
C LEU A 23 -5.77 2.28 -14.19
N VAL A 24 -6.70 2.90 -13.47
CA VAL A 24 -7.42 4.10 -13.93
C VAL A 24 -6.48 5.21 -14.39
N PRO A 25 -5.51 5.70 -13.58
CA PRO A 25 -4.59 6.75 -14.03
C PRO A 25 -3.75 6.31 -15.24
N ARG A 26 -3.34 5.05 -15.34
CA ARG A 26 -2.60 4.54 -16.51
C ARG A 26 -3.44 4.60 -17.78
N LEU A 27 -4.74 4.27 -17.72
CA LEU A 27 -5.64 4.35 -18.88
C LEU A 27 -5.85 5.81 -19.32
N ILE A 28 -5.92 6.75 -18.37
CA ILE A 28 -6.03 8.19 -18.68
C ILE A 28 -4.73 8.67 -19.37
N GLU A 29 -3.55 8.30 -18.84
CA GLU A 29 -2.24 8.62 -19.44
C GLU A 29 -2.11 8.08 -20.87
N GLU A 30 -2.64 6.88 -21.14
CA GLU A 30 -2.71 6.29 -22.48
C GLU A 30 -3.79 6.94 -23.38
N GLY A 31 -4.55 7.89 -22.87
CA GLY A 31 -5.53 8.68 -23.64
C GLY A 31 -6.91 8.02 -23.80
N HIS A 32 -7.23 6.98 -23.02
CA HIS A 32 -8.55 6.36 -23.01
C HIS A 32 -9.59 7.21 -22.27
N GLU A 33 -10.87 7.06 -22.64
CA GLU A 33 -12.00 7.58 -21.85
C GLU A 33 -12.36 6.56 -20.78
N VAL A 34 -12.23 6.93 -19.50
CA VAL A 34 -12.45 5.99 -18.40
C VAL A 34 -13.78 6.26 -17.71
N ARG A 35 -14.59 5.22 -17.58
CA ARG A 35 -15.80 5.19 -16.75
C ARG A 35 -15.59 4.22 -15.61
N CYS A 36 -15.92 4.64 -14.37
CA CYS A 36 -15.76 3.82 -13.19
C CYS A 36 -17.13 3.45 -12.60
N LEU A 37 -17.42 2.15 -12.46
CA LEU A 37 -18.57 1.67 -11.69
C LEU A 37 -18.17 1.51 -10.23
N VAL A 38 -18.77 2.28 -9.33
CA VAL A 38 -18.41 2.31 -7.90
C VAL A 38 -19.64 2.33 -6.99
N ARG A 39 -19.60 1.54 -5.91
CA ARG A 39 -20.66 1.51 -4.89
C ARG A 39 -20.64 2.76 -3.99
N THR A 40 -19.48 3.27 -3.71
CA THR A 40 -19.23 4.34 -2.73
C THR A 40 -18.26 5.35 -3.34
N PRO A 41 -18.75 6.36 -4.08
CA PRO A 41 -17.90 7.34 -4.79
C PRO A 41 -17.03 8.19 -3.86
N GLU A 42 -17.40 8.31 -2.57
CA GLU A 42 -16.64 9.02 -1.55
C GLU A 42 -15.23 8.41 -1.34
N LYS A 43 -15.07 7.11 -1.58
CA LYS A 43 -13.77 6.43 -1.52
C LYS A 43 -12.78 6.93 -2.57
N LEU A 44 -13.27 7.55 -3.63
CA LEU A 44 -12.44 8.15 -4.67
C LEU A 44 -12.20 9.66 -4.46
N ALA A 45 -12.76 10.27 -3.42
CA ALA A 45 -12.68 11.72 -3.21
C ALA A 45 -11.22 12.25 -3.12
N ALA A 46 -10.31 11.45 -2.57
CA ALA A 46 -8.90 11.79 -2.46
C ALA A 46 -8.04 11.33 -3.66
N SER A 47 -8.64 10.72 -4.70
CA SER A 47 -7.91 10.30 -5.89
C SER A 47 -7.67 11.48 -6.81
N ALA A 48 -6.41 11.74 -7.16
CA ALA A 48 -6.04 12.88 -8.02
C ALA A 48 -6.72 12.86 -9.39
N TRP A 49 -7.00 11.65 -9.92
CA TRP A 49 -7.64 11.42 -11.22
C TRP A 49 -9.18 11.46 -11.18
N ARG A 50 -9.79 11.76 -10.01
CA ARG A 50 -11.24 11.73 -9.82
C ARG A 50 -12.01 12.63 -10.80
N ALA A 51 -11.44 13.78 -11.17
CA ALA A 51 -12.05 14.74 -12.08
C ALA A 51 -11.94 14.34 -13.56
N ASP A 52 -11.06 13.39 -13.90
CA ASP A 52 -10.75 12.98 -15.27
C ASP A 52 -11.55 11.76 -15.73
N VAL A 53 -12.46 11.24 -14.89
CA VAL A 53 -13.25 10.04 -15.16
C VAL A 53 -14.75 10.27 -14.98
N GLU A 54 -15.54 9.54 -15.75
CA GLU A 54 -16.98 9.44 -15.53
C GLU A 54 -17.26 8.43 -14.40
N ILE A 55 -18.09 8.80 -13.42
CA ILE A 55 -18.49 7.90 -12.34
C ILE A 55 -19.96 7.52 -12.47
N VAL A 56 -20.20 6.21 -12.53
CA VAL A 56 -21.52 5.62 -12.39
C VAL A 56 -21.61 4.97 -11.01
N VAL A 57 -22.59 5.42 -10.22
CA VAL A 57 -22.84 4.86 -8.88
C VAL A 57 -23.66 3.58 -9.02
N GLY A 58 -23.11 2.46 -8.59
CA GLY A 58 -23.75 1.16 -8.70
C GLY A 58 -22.79 0.02 -8.34
N SER A 59 -23.31 -1.20 -8.51
CA SER A 59 -22.55 -2.44 -8.29
C SER A 59 -22.84 -3.45 -9.39
N VAL A 60 -22.00 -4.47 -9.52
CA VAL A 60 -22.10 -5.48 -10.58
C VAL A 60 -23.34 -6.38 -10.43
N ASP A 61 -24.02 -6.38 -9.30
CA ASP A 61 -25.29 -7.06 -9.04
C ASP A 61 -26.53 -6.15 -9.18
N GLY A 62 -26.33 -4.88 -9.53
CA GLY A 62 -27.38 -3.88 -9.79
C GLY A 62 -27.57 -3.57 -11.28
N PRO A 63 -28.38 -2.55 -11.63
CA PRO A 63 -28.54 -2.09 -13.02
C PRO A 63 -27.20 -1.67 -13.62
N LEU A 64 -26.92 -2.13 -14.85
CA LEU A 64 -25.65 -1.89 -15.54
C LEU A 64 -25.81 -1.15 -16.89
N GLU A 65 -27.05 -0.81 -17.30
CA GLU A 65 -27.34 -0.23 -18.59
C GLU A 65 -26.59 1.09 -18.82
N ASP A 66 -26.60 1.99 -17.82
CA ASP A 66 -25.87 3.27 -17.90
C ASP A 66 -24.36 3.07 -17.83
N ALA A 67 -23.89 2.11 -17.04
CA ALA A 67 -22.47 1.80 -16.93
C ALA A 67 -21.90 1.23 -18.24
N MET A 68 -22.66 0.41 -18.96
CA MET A 68 -22.25 -0.27 -20.20
C MET A 68 -22.49 0.54 -21.46
N ARG A 69 -23.20 1.67 -21.40
CA ARG A 69 -23.55 2.47 -22.62
C ARG A 69 -22.31 2.95 -23.35
N ASP A 70 -22.20 2.63 -24.64
CA ASP A 70 -21.11 3.02 -25.54
C ASP A 70 -19.70 2.61 -25.04
N VAL A 71 -19.60 1.49 -24.32
CA VAL A 71 -18.34 0.95 -23.81
C VAL A 71 -17.69 0.05 -24.85
N ASP A 72 -16.44 0.34 -25.20
CA ASP A 72 -15.64 -0.51 -26.09
C ASP A 72 -15.03 -1.69 -25.35
N VAL A 73 -14.54 -1.46 -24.12
CA VAL A 73 -13.87 -2.45 -23.28
C VAL A 73 -14.38 -2.39 -21.85
N ALA A 74 -14.84 -3.52 -21.32
CA ALA A 74 -15.23 -3.64 -19.91
C ALA A 74 -14.19 -4.43 -19.11
N VAL A 75 -13.61 -3.80 -18.08
CA VAL A 75 -12.60 -4.41 -17.20
C VAL A 75 -13.26 -4.90 -15.92
N TYR A 76 -13.20 -6.21 -15.68
CA TYR A 76 -13.78 -6.86 -14.51
C TYR A 76 -12.71 -7.12 -13.44
N LEU A 77 -12.68 -6.28 -12.38
CA LEU A 77 -11.72 -6.39 -11.26
C LEU A 77 -12.41 -6.57 -9.90
N VAL A 78 -13.70 -6.88 -9.90
CA VAL A 78 -14.45 -7.11 -8.67
C VAL A 78 -14.18 -8.52 -8.15
N HIS A 79 -14.01 -8.65 -6.84
CA HIS A 79 -13.96 -9.93 -6.16
C HIS A 79 -14.54 -9.81 -4.74
N GLY A 80 -15.16 -10.89 -4.25
CA GLY A 80 -15.88 -10.93 -2.97
C GLY A 80 -15.13 -11.67 -1.86
N ILE A 81 -13.80 -11.78 -1.90
CA ILE A 81 -13.02 -12.49 -0.88
C ILE A 81 -13.33 -11.92 0.50
N GLY A 82 -13.83 -12.78 1.39
CA GLY A 82 -14.15 -12.40 2.78
C GLY A 82 -15.56 -11.82 3.00
N GLU A 83 -16.40 -11.73 1.98
CA GLU A 83 -17.81 -11.26 2.08
C GLU A 83 -18.80 -12.41 2.35
N GLY A 84 -18.73 -13.03 3.53
CA GLY A 84 -19.72 -14.07 3.93
C GLY A 84 -19.32 -15.51 3.58
N ARG A 85 -20.23 -16.48 3.78
CA ARG A 85 -19.96 -17.92 3.55
C ARG A 85 -20.14 -18.33 2.08
N ASP A 86 -21.05 -17.67 1.36
CA ASP A 86 -21.46 -18.02 0.00
C ASP A 86 -20.85 -17.07 -1.05
N TRP A 87 -19.67 -16.50 -0.73
CA TRP A 87 -19.02 -15.51 -1.59
C TRP A 87 -18.68 -16.05 -2.98
N ALA A 88 -18.30 -17.32 -3.13
CA ALA A 88 -17.96 -17.94 -4.40
C ALA A 88 -19.17 -18.01 -5.34
N ASP A 89 -20.33 -18.45 -4.83
CA ASP A 89 -21.57 -18.50 -5.60
C ASP A 89 -22.05 -17.10 -5.98
N LYS A 90 -21.84 -16.10 -5.08
CA LYS A 90 -22.15 -14.70 -5.40
C LYS A 90 -21.28 -14.20 -6.54
N GLU A 91 -19.96 -14.45 -6.52
CA GLU A 91 -19.05 -14.05 -7.59
C GLU A 91 -19.47 -14.61 -8.95
N SER A 92 -19.88 -15.87 -9.00
CA SER A 92 -20.34 -16.49 -10.25
C SER A 92 -21.65 -15.85 -10.75
N ARG A 93 -22.60 -15.52 -9.86
CA ARG A 93 -23.83 -14.81 -10.23
C ARG A 93 -23.53 -13.39 -10.72
N ASP A 94 -22.67 -12.66 -10.04
CA ASP A 94 -22.26 -11.30 -10.39
C ASP A 94 -21.58 -11.28 -11.77
N ALA A 95 -20.71 -12.26 -12.05
CA ALA A 95 -20.06 -12.42 -13.35
C ALA A 95 -21.07 -12.75 -14.46
N ALA A 96 -22.05 -13.61 -14.19
CA ALA A 96 -23.11 -13.92 -15.18
C ALA A 96 -23.98 -12.70 -15.48
N HIS A 97 -24.32 -11.92 -14.48
CA HIS A 97 -25.07 -10.67 -14.65
C HIS A 97 -24.27 -9.62 -15.46
N PHE A 98 -23.01 -9.44 -15.11
CA PHE A 98 -22.11 -8.53 -15.83
C PHE A 98 -21.94 -8.93 -17.31
N ARG A 99 -21.75 -10.24 -17.58
CA ARG A 99 -21.69 -10.77 -18.94
C ARG A 99 -22.95 -10.43 -19.73
N ALA A 100 -24.14 -10.74 -19.16
CA ALA A 100 -25.41 -10.48 -19.83
C ALA A 100 -25.62 -8.99 -20.16
N ALA A 101 -25.22 -8.10 -19.25
CA ALA A 101 -25.26 -6.65 -19.48
C ALA A 101 -24.27 -6.21 -20.58
N ALA A 102 -23.06 -6.78 -20.62
CA ALA A 102 -22.08 -6.51 -21.66
C ALA A 102 -22.57 -6.96 -23.04
N GLU A 103 -23.22 -8.14 -23.14
CA GLU A 103 -23.85 -8.65 -24.36
C GLU A 103 -24.98 -7.73 -24.84
N ALA A 104 -25.88 -7.34 -23.93
CA ALA A 104 -27.01 -6.46 -24.27
C ALA A 104 -26.55 -5.08 -24.76
N ALA A 105 -25.44 -4.56 -24.23
CA ALA A 105 -24.84 -3.30 -24.64
C ALA A 105 -23.88 -3.42 -25.83
N SER A 106 -23.66 -4.63 -26.35
CA SER A 106 -22.73 -4.90 -27.45
C SER A 106 -21.30 -4.41 -27.17
N VAL A 107 -20.81 -4.62 -25.93
CA VAL A 107 -19.44 -4.30 -25.54
C VAL A 107 -18.45 -5.07 -26.41
N GLY A 108 -17.40 -4.41 -26.91
CA GLY A 108 -16.46 -5.00 -27.86
C GLY A 108 -15.60 -6.12 -27.25
N ARG A 109 -15.25 -6.03 -25.97
CA ARG A 109 -14.50 -7.07 -25.22
C ARG A 109 -14.61 -6.90 -23.71
N ILE A 110 -14.38 -8.01 -22.99
CA ILE A 110 -14.17 -8.02 -21.54
C ILE A 110 -12.70 -8.36 -21.25
N VAL A 111 -12.06 -7.63 -20.33
CA VAL A 111 -10.74 -7.96 -19.76
C VAL A 111 -10.93 -8.32 -18.30
N TYR A 112 -10.48 -9.51 -17.92
CA TYR A 112 -10.62 -10.04 -16.56
C TYR A 112 -9.25 -10.37 -15.96
N LEU A 113 -9.01 -9.99 -14.71
CA LEU A 113 -7.83 -10.38 -13.95
C LEU A 113 -8.20 -11.49 -12.96
N GLY A 114 -7.81 -12.71 -13.30
CA GLY A 114 -7.99 -13.92 -12.50
C GLY A 114 -6.76 -14.33 -11.72
N GLY A 115 -6.85 -15.48 -11.01
CA GLY A 115 -5.73 -16.11 -10.32
C GLY A 115 -5.14 -17.26 -11.13
N MET A 116 -3.81 -17.40 -11.08
CA MET A 116 -3.09 -18.51 -11.71
C MET A 116 -3.23 -19.80 -10.91
N GLY A 117 -3.30 -20.92 -11.58
CA GLY A 117 -3.33 -22.27 -11.02
C GLY A 117 -3.73 -23.28 -12.09
N ALA A 118 -3.35 -24.54 -11.93
CA ALA A 118 -3.77 -25.61 -12.85
C ALA A 118 -5.30 -25.82 -12.79
N ASP A 119 -5.92 -26.08 -13.93
CA ASP A 119 -7.37 -26.40 -13.99
C ASP A 119 -7.60 -27.86 -13.53
N ASP A 120 -7.33 -28.16 -12.26
CA ASP A 120 -7.52 -29.47 -11.66
C ASP A 120 -8.31 -29.39 -10.35
N HIS A 121 -8.66 -30.55 -9.79
CA HIS A 121 -9.45 -30.68 -8.57
C HIS A 121 -8.69 -30.35 -7.28
N THR A 122 -7.40 -29.95 -7.38
CA THR A 122 -6.54 -29.65 -6.22
C THR A 122 -6.52 -28.18 -5.88
N LEU A 123 -7.19 -27.32 -6.68
CA LEU A 123 -7.26 -25.88 -6.46
C LEU A 123 -7.90 -25.54 -5.13
N SER A 124 -7.36 -24.53 -4.45
CA SER A 124 -8.05 -23.91 -3.33
C SER A 124 -9.40 -23.33 -3.75
N THR A 125 -10.34 -23.23 -2.83
CA THR A 125 -11.67 -22.63 -3.09
C THR A 125 -11.54 -21.25 -3.72
N HIS A 126 -10.53 -20.48 -3.31
CA HIS A 126 -10.28 -19.15 -3.85
C HIS A 126 -9.88 -19.19 -5.34
N LEU A 127 -8.91 -20.01 -5.72
CA LEU A 127 -8.49 -20.14 -7.12
C LEU A 127 -9.60 -20.77 -7.98
N SER A 128 -10.31 -21.77 -7.47
CA SER A 128 -11.45 -22.35 -8.16
C SER A 128 -12.51 -21.31 -8.49
N SER A 129 -12.89 -20.44 -7.52
CA SER A 129 -13.85 -19.35 -7.75
C SER A 129 -13.34 -18.38 -8.83
N ARG A 130 -12.03 -18.05 -8.83
CA ARG A 130 -11.45 -17.20 -9.90
C ARG A 130 -11.61 -17.80 -11.29
N HIS A 131 -11.37 -19.12 -11.42
CA HIS A 131 -11.57 -19.83 -12.67
C HIS A 131 -13.03 -19.93 -13.07
N ASP A 132 -13.95 -20.13 -12.11
CA ASP A 132 -15.40 -20.13 -12.34
C ASP A 132 -15.89 -18.79 -12.88
N VAL A 133 -15.42 -17.68 -12.32
CA VAL A 133 -15.70 -16.32 -12.83
C VAL A 133 -15.22 -16.18 -14.27
N GLY A 134 -13.96 -16.58 -14.57
CA GLY A 134 -13.42 -16.53 -15.95
C GLY A 134 -14.24 -17.35 -16.93
N ARG A 135 -14.61 -18.62 -16.57
CA ARG A 135 -15.49 -19.47 -17.38
C ARG A 135 -16.88 -18.84 -17.57
N THR A 136 -17.44 -18.27 -16.53
CA THR A 136 -18.76 -17.60 -16.58
C THR A 136 -18.75 -16.40 -17.51
N LEU A 137 -17.73 -15.57 -17.46
CA LEU A 137 -17.57 -14.43 -18.36
C LEU A 137 -17.39 -14.91 -19.81
N ALA A 138 -16.56 -15.93 -20.04
CA ALA A 138 -16.26 -16.46 -21.35
C ALA A 138 -17.41 -17.27 -22.00
N ALA A 139 -18.45 -17.62 -21.26
CA ALA A 139 -19.60 -18.39 -21.76
C ALA A 139 -20.54 -17.58 -22.65
N GLY A 140 -20.27 -16.28 -22.86
CA GLY A 140 -21.07 -15.36 -23.65
C GLY A 140 -20.56 -15.11 -25.07
N SER A 141 -21.19 -14.16 -25.76
CA SER A 141 -20.82 -13.75 -27.12
C SER A 141 -19.73 -12.69 -27.15
N VAL A 142 -19.53 -11.96 -26.05
CA VAL A 142 -18.48 -10.93 -25.96
C VAL A 142 -17.12 -11.60 -25.77
N PRO A 143 -16.09 -11.27 -26.56
CA PRO A 143 -14.74 -11.82 -26.41
C PRO A 143 -14.15 -11.49 -25.03
N VAL A 144 -13.54 -12.49 -24.35
CA VAL A 144 -12.95 -12.32 -23.02
C VAL A 144 -11.44 -12.59 -23.06
N THR A 145 -10.66 -11.61 -22.64
CA THR A 145 -9.22 -11.78 -22.34
C THR A 145 -9.07 -11.98 -20.83
N GLU A 146 -8.80 -13.19 -20.40
CA GLU A 146 -8.52 -13.52 -19.01
C GLU A 146 -7.00 -13.50 -18.75
N LEU A 147 -6.54 -12.63 -17.86
CA LEU A 147 -5.16 -12.60 -17.36
C LEU A 147 -5.09 -13.32 -16.02
N ARG A 148 -4.43 -14.47 -15.94
CA ARG A 148 -4.24 -15.22 -14.68
C ARG A 148 -2.89 -14.87 -14.08
N ALA A 149 -2.92 -14.11 -12.97
CA ALA A 149 -1.72 -13.69 -12.26
C ALA A 149 -1.37 -14.65 -11.11
N ALA A 150 -0.08 -14.83 -10.88
CA ALA A 150 0.47 -15.40 -9.65
C ALA A 150 0.43 -14.37 -8.50
N VAL A 151 1.37 -14.44 -7.55
CA VAL A 151 1.47 -13.49 -6.44
C VAL A 151 1.86 -12.11 -6.96
N ILE A 152 1.00 -11.12 -6.77
CA ILE A 152 1.26 -9.73 -7.17
C ILE A 152 2.09 -9.03 -6.09
N ILE A 153 3.28 -8.55 -6.47
CA ILE A 153 4.21 -7.82 -5.61
C ILE A 153 4.03 -6.33 -5.79
N GLY A 154 3.72 -5.65 -4.70
CA GLY A 154 3.60 -4.20 -4.63
C GLY A 154 2.98 -3.75 -3.33
N SER A 155 3.36 -2.57 -2.86
CA SER A 155 2.82 -2.01 -1.62
C SER A 155 1.30 -1.84 -1.68
N GLY A 156 0.59 -2.35 -0.68
CA GLY A 156 -0.88 -2.41 -0.63
C GLY A 156 -1.50 -3.69 -1.20
N SER A 157 -0.73 -4.56 -1.87
CA SER A 157 -1.21 -5.90 -2.25
C SER A 157 -1.32 -6.78 -1.01
N ALA A 158 -2.45 -7.47 -0.84
CA ALA A 158 -2.67 -8.33 0.34
C ALA A 158 -1.61 -9.41 0.49
N SER A 159 -1.21 -10.05 -0.60
CA SER A 159 -0.18 -11.10 -0.60
C SER A 159 1.19 -10.54 -0.22
N PHE A 160 1.57 -9.38 -0.76
CA PHE A 160 2.83 -8.74 -0.44
C PHE A 160 2.86 -8.21 1.01
N GLU A 161 1.78 -7.61 1.49
CA GLU A 161 1.71 -7.14 2.87
C GLU A 161 1.76 -8.31 3.88
N MET A 162 1.13 -9.45 3.59
CA MET A 162 1.30 -10.65 4.41
C MET A 162 2.77 -11.09 4.46
N LEU A 163 3.44 -11.16 3.31
CA LEU A 163 4.87 -11.47 3.24
C LEU A 163 5.69 -10.49 4.08
N ARG A 164 5.46 -9.19 3.90
CA ARG A 164 6.10 -8.10 4.64
C ARG A 164 5.97 -8.30 6.14
N TYR A 165 4.74 -8.39 6.64
CA TYR A 165 4.50 -8.49 8.09
C TYR A 165 5.08 -9.75 8.71
N LEU A 166 4.97 -10.90 8.03
CA LEU A 166 5.57 -12.14 8.51
C LEU A 166 7.09 -12.01 8.62
N VAL A 167 7.76 -11.51 7.60
CA VAL A 167 9.22 -11.40 7.58
C VAL A 167 9.72 -10.33 8.54
N GLU A 168 9.03 -9.19 8.65
CA GLU A 168 9.44 -8.11 9.56
C GLU A 168 9.29 -8.47 11.03
N VAL A 169 8.18 -9.14 11.40
CA VAL A 169 7.87 -9.43 12.80
C VAL A 169 8.66 -10.62 13.32
N LEU A 170 8.93 -11.63 12.48
CA LEU A 170 9.42 -12.92 12.93
C LEU A 170 10.87 -13.19 12.50
N PRO A 171 11.83 -13.09 13.41
CA PRO A 171 13.21 -13.48 13.13
C PRO A 171 13.38 -15.01 12.98
N ILE A 172 12.50 -15.80 13.60
CA ILE A 172 12.42 -17.25 13.47
C ILE A 172 10.97 -17.59 13.12
N MET A 173 10.79 -18.28 12.01
CA MET A 173 9.47 -18.67 11.51
C MET A 173 9.33 -20.19 11.51
N VAL A 174 8.31 -20.69 12.19
CA VAL A 174 7.89 -22.08 12.06
C VAL A 174 7.04 -22.16 10.79
N THR A 175 7.53 -22.87 9.76
CA THR A 175 6.93 -22.86 8.44
C THR A 175 6.35 -24.22 8.05
N PRO A 176 5.15 -24.24 7.44
CA PRO A 176 4.59 -25.45 6.86
C PRO A 176 5.33 -25.85 5.58
N ARG A 177 5.04 -27.05 5.08
CA ARG A 177 5.66 -27.59 3.85
C ARG A 177 5.41 -26.74 2.61
N TRP A 178 4.28 -26.05 2.52
CA TRP A 178 3.92 -25.22 1.36
C TRP A 178 4.86 -24.01 1.15
N VAL A 179 5.68 -23.65 2.13
CA VAL A 179 6.71 -22.60 1.94
C VAL A 179 7.74 -22.98 0.86
N ALA A 180 7.87 -24.26 0.54
CA ALA A 180 8.72 -24.75 -0.57
C ALA A 180 8.00 -24.77 -1.94
N THR A 181 6.67 -24.50 -1.98
CA THR A 181 5.90 -24.44 -3.23
C THR A 181 6.43 -23.34 -4.15
N LYS A 182 6.55 -23.63 -5.43
CA LYS A 182 7.03 -22.68 -6.43
C LYS A 182 5.91 -21.73 -6.85
N SER A 183 6.29 -20.48 -7.04
CA SER A 183 5.46 -19.42 -7.57
C SER A 183 6.27 -18.55 -8.53
N GLN A 184 5.60 -17.90 -9.45
CA GLN A 184 6.20 -16.94 -10.36
C GLN A 184 5.61 -15.56 -10.10
N PRO A 185 6.06 -14.86 -9.02
CA PRO A 185 5.52 -13.57 -8.60
C PRO A 185 5.70 -12.53 -9.70
N ILE A 186 4.79 -11.58 -9.76
CA ILE A 186 4.78 -10.51 -10.77
C ILE A 186 4.66 -9.14 -10.11
N ALA A 187 5.41 -8.14 -10.59
CA ALA A 187 5.28 -6.75 -10.14
C ALA A 187 3.92 -6.18 -10.52
N ILE A 188 3.31 -5.37 -9.64
CA ILE A 188 2.03 -4.70 -9.93
C ILE A 188 2.12 -3.86 -11.21
N SER A 189 3.23 -3.19 -11.46
CA SER A 189 3.45 -2.41 -12.69
C SER A 189 3.37 -3.27 -13.94
N ASP A 190 3.94 -4.49 -13.92
CA ASP A 190 3.87 -5.41 -15.06
C ASP A 190 2.44 -5.95 -15.26
N VAL A 191 1.69 -6.17 -14.17
CA VAL A 191 0.25 -6.51 -14.25
C VAL A 191 -0.53 -5.39 -14.95
N LEU A 192 -0.24 -4.12 -14.59
CA LEU A 192 -0.88 -2.97 -15.24
C LEU A 192 -0.50 -2.87 -16.71
N ASP A 193 0.78 -3.08 -17.06
CA ASP A 193 1.23 -3.10 -18.46
C ASP A 193 0.49 -4.18 -19.26
N TYR A 194 0.30 -5.39 -18.72
CA TYR A 194 -0.48 -6.44 -19.36
C TYR A 194 -1.98 -6.10 -19.50
N LEU A 195 -2.58 -5.47 -18.49
CA LEU A 195 -3.97 -5.01 -18.57
C LEU A 195 -4.13 -3.95 -19.66
N VAL A 196 -3.25 -2.95 -19.68
CA VAL A 196 -3.26 -1.91 -20.73
C VAL A 196 -3.05 -2.53 -22.12
N ALA A 197 -2.09 -3.45 -22.27
CA ALA A 197 -1.87 -4.15 -23.52
C ALA A 197 -3.13 -4.91 -23.99
N ALA A 198 -3.80 -5.67 -23.11
CA ALA A 198 -5.02 -6.40 -23.41
C ALA A 198 -6.20 -5.47 -23.79
N ILE A 199 -6.27 -4.30 -23.17
CA ILE A 199 -7.27 -3.26 -23.49
C ILE A 199 -6.98 -2.63 -24.85
N SER A 200 -5.71 -2.35 -25.17
CA SER A 200 -5.29 -1.55 -26.33
C SER A 200 -5.06 -2.37 -27.60
N THR A 201 -4.98 -3.71 -27.54
CA THR A 201 -4.83 -4.52 -28.76
C THR A 201 -5.91 -4.20 -29.80
N PRO A 202 -5.57 -4.10 -31.10
CA PRO A 202 -6.56 -3.85 -32.15
C PRO A 202 -7.67 -4.90 -32.15
N GLU A 203 -7.29 -6.18 -32.18
CA GLU A 203 -8.22 -7.31 -32.16
C GLU A 203 -8.40 -7.88 -30.76
N PRO A 204 -9.63 -8.27 -30.36
CA PRO A 204 -9.87 -8.90 -29.07
C PRO A 204 -9.17 -10.26 -28.97
N LEU A 205 -8.41 -10.45 -27.91
CA LEU A 205 -7.79 -11.74 -27.60
C LEU A 205 -8.77 -12.56 -26.74
N SER A 206 -9.55 -13.47 -27.39
CA SER A 206 -10.51 -14.31 -26.66
C SER A 206 -9.80 -15.57 -26.15
N SER A 207 -9.06 -15.45 -25.03
CA SER A 207 -8.28 -16.55 -24.46
C SER A 207 -7.84 -16.26 -23.04
N VAL A 208 -7.36 -17.32 -22.36
CA VAL A 208 -6.68 -17.24 -21.07
C VAL A 208 -5.18 -17.04 -21.30
N PHE A 209 -4.57 -16.12 -20.56
CA PHE A 209 -3.15 -15.79 -20.58
C PHE A 209 -2.59 -15.85 -19.16
N GLU A 210 -1.62 -16.69 -18.93
CA GLU A 210 -0.89 -16.73 -17.66
C GLU A 210 0.16 -15.62 -17.64
N ILE A 211 0.15 -14.80 -16.57
CA ILE A 211 1.09 -13.69 -16.39
C ILE A 211 1.92 -13.89 -15.13
N GLY A 212 3.23 -13.86 -15.27
CA GLY A 212 4.21 -14.00 -14.18
C GLY A 212 5.43 -13.16 -14.46
N GLY A 213 6.20 -12.84 -13.43
CA GLY A 213 7.49 -12.16 -13.57
C GLY A 213 8.55 -13.08 -14.19
N PRO A 214 9.80 -12.60 -14.30
CA PRO A 214 10.89 -13.42 -14.87
C PRO A 214 11.38 -14.51 -13.90
N ASP A 215 11.12 -14.38 -12.60
CA ASP A 215 11.69 -15.25 -11.57
C ASP A 215 10.70 -16.32 -11.10
N VAL A 216 11.13 -17.57 -11.06
CA VAL A 216 10.40 -18.70 -10.44
C VAL A 216 11.05 -19.01 -9.11
N VAL A 217 10.35 -18.77 -8.00
CA VAL A 217 10.89 -18.89 -6.65
C VAL A 217 9.89 -19.60 -5.72
N SER A 218 10.41 -20.18 -4.63
CA SER A 218 9.56 -20.63 -3.51
C SER A 218 9.19 -19.45 -2.60
N TYR A 219 8.17 -19.63 -1.76
CA TYR A 219 7.84 -18.63 -0.75
C TYR A 219 8.99 -18.42 0.24
N ALA A 220 9.80 -19.45 0.53
CA ALA A 220 10.99 -19.33 1.36
C ALA A 220 12.04 -18.41 0.73
N GLU A 221 12.30 -18.57 -0.57
CA GLU A 221 13.22 -17.71 -1.33
C GLU A 221 12.70 -16.28 -1.40
N MET A 222 11.39 -16.10 -1.59
CA MET A 222 10.74 -14.77 -1.59
C MET A 222 10.87 -14.07 -0.23
N MET A 223 10.66 -14.80 0.89
CA MET A 223 10.86 -14.29 2.25
C MET A 223 12.33 -13.92 2.52
N ALA A 224 13.27 -14.72 2.05
CA ALA A 224 14.70 -14.44 2.19
C ALA A 224 15.10 -13.19 1.41
N LEU A 225 14.64 -13.06 0.17
CA LEU A 225 14.89 -11.89 -0.67
C LEU A 225 14.27 -10.62 -0.08
N TYR A 226 13.04 -10.72 0.45
CA TYR A 226 12.43 -9.60 1.17
C TYR A 226 13.29 -9.16 2.36
N ALA A 227 13.77 -10.10 3.18
CA ALA A 227 14.59 -9.77 4.35
C ALA A 227 15.89 -9.07 3.95
N GLU A 228 16.52 -9.50 2.85
CA GLU A 228 17.72 -8.89 2.29
C GLU A 228 17.44 -7.44 1.85
N GLU A 229 16.42 -7.23 1.01
CA GLU A 229 16.05 -5.90 0.50
C GLU A 229 15.60 -4.95 1.62
N ALA A 230 14.92 -5.46 2.65
CA ALA A 230 14.52 -4.68 3.82
C ALA A 230 15.69 -4.41 4.80
N GLY A 231 16.90 -4.93 4.55
CA GLY A 231 18.06 -4.77 5.42
C GLY A 231 17.88 -5.44 6.79
N LEU A 232 17.10 -6.53 6.82
CA LEU A 232 16.84 -7.30 8.03
C LEU A 232 17.88 -8.43 8.17
N THR A 233 18.14 -8.87 9.42
CA THR A 233 18.96 -10.05 9.65
C THR A 233 18.34 -11.28 9.01
N LYS A 234 19.19 -12.23 8.58
CA LYS A 234 18.71 -13.48 7.92
C LYS A 234 17.66 -14.19 8.77
N ARG A 235 16.50 -14.46 8.15
CA ARG A 235 15.39 -15.17 8.82
C ARG A 235 15.69 -16.66 8.89
N ARG A 236 15.35 -17.28 10.03
CA ARG A 236 15.49 -18.74 10.20
C ARG A 236 14.12 -19.37 9.97
N LEU A 237 14.00 -20.17 8.93
CA LEU A 237 12.83 -20.97 8.65
C LEU A 237 13.00 -22.37 9.26
N LEU A 238 12.06 -22.76 10.12
CA LEU A 238 12.01 -24.10 10.75
C LEU A 238 10.83 -24.85 10.14
N PRO A 239 11.07 -25.71 9.14
CA PRO A 239 10.00 -26.48 8.52
C PRO A 239 9.45 -27.53 9.49
N VAL A 240 8.12 -27.54 9.68
CA VAL A 240 7.42 -28.55 10.48
C VAL A 240 6.39 -29.29 9.63
N PRO A 241 6.33 -30.64 9.78
CA PRO A 241 5.46 -31.45 8.92
C PRO A 241 3.97 -31.37 9.26
N VAL A 242 3.60 -30.79 10.42
CA VAL A 242 2.25 -30.93 11.02
C VAL A 242 1.39 -29.66 10.90
N LEU A 243 1.93 -28.53 10.43
CA LEU A 243 1.13 -27.32 10.28
C LEU A 243 0.22 -27.40 9.05
N THR A 244 -1.08 -27.55 9.31
CA THR A 244 -2.11 -27.45 8.26
C THR A 244 -2.28 -25.98 7.83
N PRO A 245 -2.79 -25.69 6.61
CA PRO A 245 -3.11 -24.34 6.17
C PRO A 245 -4.05 -23.62 7.15
N ARG A 246 -4.98 -24.34 7.76
CA ARG A 246 -5.93 -23.84 8.77
C ARG A 246 -5.22 -23.28 10.02
N LEU A 247 -4.24 -24.01 10.56
CA LEU A 247 -3.48 -23.56 11.73
C LEU A 247 -2.58 -22.37 11.36
N SER A 248 -2.00 -22.38 10.15
CA SER A 248 -1.19 -21.29 9.62
C SER A 248 -1.99 -20.00 9.47
N SER A 249 -3.23 -20.07 8.98
CA SER A 249 -4.07 -18.87 8.76
C SER A 249 -4.44 -18.16 10.07
N HIS A 250 -4.69 -18.90 11.15
CA HIS A 250 -4.96 -18.30 12.48
C HIS A 250 -3.71 -17.56 12.99
N TRP A 251 -2.55 -18.15 12.81
CA TRP A 251 -1.30 -17.57 13.23
C TRP A 251 -0.92 -16.32 12.39
N VAL A 252 -1.14 -16.37 11.08
CA VAL A 252 -0.98 -15.21 10.20
C VAL A 252 -1.87 -14.06 10.66
N GLY A 253 -3.14 -14.31 10.97
CA GLY A 253 -4.07 -13.29 11.49
C GLY A 253 -3.66 -12.69 12.85
N LEU A 254 -2.89 -13.43 13.67
CA LEU A 254 -2.36 -12.90 14.93
C LEU A 254 -1.14 -11.99 14.74
N VAL A 255 -0.33 -12.27 13.71
CA VAL A 255 0.96 -11.62 13.47
C VAL A 255 0.85 -10.48 12.47
N THR A 256 -0.17 -10.49 11.60
CA THR A 256 -0.38 -9.49 10.56
C THR A 256 -1.66 -8.69 10.81
N PRO A 257 -1.75 -7.41 10.40
CA PRO A 257 -2.99 -6.63 10.46
C PRO A 257 -3.95 -6.96 9.31
N VAL A 258 -3.57 -7.86 8.39
CA VAL A 258 -4.44 -8.29 7.30
C VAL A 258 -5.62 -9.07 7.88
N PRO A 259 -6.87 -8.70 7.57
CA PRO A 259 -8.05 -9.38 8.11
C PRO A 259 -8.01 -10.89 7.84
N ALA A 260 -8.32 -11.69 8.85
CA ALA A 260 -8.30 -13.16 8.74
C ALA A 260 -9.19 -13.70 7.63
N SER A 261 -10.29 -13.02 7.31
CA SER A 261 -11.20 -13.34 6.20
C SER A 261 -10.51 -13.24 4.83
N LEU A 262 -9.54 -12.33 4.68
CA LEU A 262 -8.73 -12.17 3.48
C LEU A 262 -7.48 -13.06 3.51
N ALA A 263 -6.80 -13.12 4.66
CA ALA A 263 -5.56 -13.89 4.80
C ALA A 263 -5.76 -15.38 4.59
N ARG A 264 -6.87 -15.95 5.09
CA ARG A 264 -7.13 -17.39 5.04
C ARG A 264 -7.25 -17.94 3.60
N PRO A 265 -8.10 -17.41 2.70
CA PRO A 265 -8.18 -17.88 1.32
C PRO A 265 -6.84 -17.77 0.58
N LEU A 266 -6.06 -16.70 0.87
CA LEU A 266 -4.74 -16.51 0.28
C LEU A 266 -3.75 -17.58 0.78
N VAL A 267 -3.70 -17.84 2.09
CA VAL A 267 -2.84 -18.91 2.66
C VAL A 267 -3.22 -20.28 2.12
N ASP A 268 -4.53 -20.57 2.00
CA ASP A 268 -5.01 -21.82 1.43
C ASP A 268 -4.58 -22.00 -0.04
N SER A 269 -4.34 -20.91 -0.77
CA SER A 269 -3.86 -20.93 -2.17
C SER A 269 -2.34 -21.20 -2.30
N LEU A 270 -1.57 -20.98 -1.23
CA LEU A 270 -0.11 -21.13 -1.26
C LEU A 270 0.37 -22.58 -1.43
N VAL A 271 -0.52 -23.56 -1.27
CA VAL A 271 -0.22 -24.98 -1.51
C VAL A 271 -0.15 -25.34 -3.01
N ASN A 272 -0.78 -24.50 -3.84
CA ASN A 272 -0.80 -24.70 -5.29
C ASN A 272 0.45 -24.08 -5.93
N GLU A 273 1.07 -24.81 -6.83
CA GLU A 273 2.15 -24.28 -7.68
C GLU A 273 1.54 -23.33 -8.72
N VAL A 274 2.11 -22.14 -8.84
CA VAL A 274 1.62 -21.07 -9.72
C VAL A 274 2.78 -20.53 -10.55
N VAL A 275 3.09 -21.27 -11.61
CA VAL A 275 4.19 -21.01 -12.57
C VAL A 275 3.59 -20.94 -13.97
N VAL A 276 4.01 -19.97 -14.77
CA VAL A 276 3.59 -19.81 -16.16
C VAL A 276 4.02 -21.03 -16.98
N THR A 277 3.07 -21.63 -17.67
CA THR A 277 3.27 -22.79 -18.51
C THR A 277 3.17 -22.47 -20.01
N ASP A 278 2.66 -21.28 -20.35
CA ASP A 278 2.33 -20.88 -21.71
C ASP A 278 3.08 -19.61 -22.15
N GLU A 279 3.87 -19.74 -23.20
CA GLU A 279 4.65 -18.64 -23.79
C GLU A 279 3.81 -17.67 -24.67
N ARG A 280 2.51 -17.93 -24.88
CA ARG A 280 1.64 -17.05 -25.71
C ARG A 280 1.54 -15.63 -25.16
N THR A 281 1.50 -15.49 -23.84
CA THR A 281 1.43 -14.20 -23.18
C THR A 281 2.59 -13.30 -23.62
N ARG A 282 3.82 -13.81 -23.54
CA ARG A 282 5.02 -13.05 -23.90
C ARG A 282 5.01 -12.63 -25.37
N ARG A 283 4.57 -13.49 -26.25
CA ARG A 283 4.52 -13.21 -27.70
C ARG A 283 3.46 -12.19 -28.08
N LEU A 284 2.30 -12.19 -27.40
CA LEU A 284 1.14 -11.38 -27.78
C LEU A 284 1.00 -10.10 -26.95
N LEU A 285 1.38 -10.12 -25.68
CA LEU A 285 1.20 -9.01 -24.76
C LEU A 285 2.53 -8.41 -24.25
N GLY A 286 3.68 -9.03 -24.63
CA GLY A 286 5.01 -8.56 -24.25
C GLY A 286 5.62 -9.30 -23.06
N GLU A 287 6.87 -8.98 -22.77
CA GLU A 287 7.65 -9.57 -21.67
C GLU A 287 7.43 -8.81 -20.36
N PRO A 288 7.47 -9.52 -19.20
CA PRO A 288 7.54 -8.85 -17.92
C PRO A 288 8.87 -8.10 -17.78
N LYS A 289 8.84 -6.89 -17.27
CA LYS A 289 10.00 -6.00 -17.26
C LYS A 289 10.81 -6.03 -15.96
N ARG A 290 10.18 -6.46 -14.86
CA ARG A 290 10.75 -6.33 -13.51
C ARG A 290 11.00 -7.67 -12.84
N SER A 291 12.22 -7.87 -12.35
CA SER A 291 12.58 -8.99 -11.49
C SER A 291 11.86 -8.90 -10.14
N LEU A 292 11.81 -10.02 -9.41
CA LEU A 292 11.26 -10.06 -8.06
C LEU A 292 12.01 -9.10 -7.11
N ARG A 293 13.35 -9.00 -7.23
CA ARG A 293 14.17 -8.07 -6.44
C ARG A 293 13.76 -6.62 -6.68
N GLU A 294 13.63 -6.22 -7.92
CA GLU A 294 13.19 -4.87 -8.30
C GLU A 294 11.77 -4.58 -7.81
N ALA A 295 10.85 -5.55 -7.95
CA ALA A 295 9.48 -5.40 -7.47
C ALA A 295 9.42 -5.20 -5.95
N ILE A 296 10.20 -5.95 -5.16
CA ILE A 296 10.29 -5.79 -3.71
C ILE A 296 10.94 -4.45 -3.36
N SER A 297 12.03 -4.07 -4.03
CA SER A 297 12.76 -2.82 -3.80
C SER A 297 11.86 -1.60 -4.05
N LEU A 298 11.10 -1.61 -5.16
CA LEU A 298 10.09 -0.61 -5.47
C LEU A 298 9.00 -0.53 -4.40
N ALA A 299 8.48 -1.69 -3.97
CA ALA A 299 7.47 -1.77 -2.94
C ALA A 299 7.97 -1.28 -1.56
N LEU A 300 9.27 -1.35 -1.30
CA LEU A 300 9.93 -0.83 -0.10
C LEU A 300 10.31 0.66 -0.21
N GLY A 301 10.13 1.29 -1.37
CA GLY A 301 10.46 2.70 -1.58
C GLY A 301 11.97 3.01 -1.69
N ARG A 302 12.83 2.02 -1.91
CA ARG A 302 14.29 2.17 -1.97
C ARG A 302 14.84 2.71 -3.29
N THR A 303 14.00 2.97 -4.27
CA THR A 303 14.42 3.45 -5.60
C THR A 303 15.02 4.87 -5.58
N GLN A 304 14.89 5.60 -4.47
CA GLN A 304 15.42 6.97 -4.34
C GLN A 304 16.92 7.04 -4.08
N SER A 305 17.59 5.96 -3.67
CA SER A 305 18.99 6.01 -3.25
C SER A 305 20.01 5.81 -4.38
N GLY A 306 19.60 5.68 -5.63
CA GLY A 306 20.53 5.46 -6.77
C GLY A 306 21.24 4.11 -6.75
N GLU A 307 20.82 3.17 -5.89
CA GLU A 307 21.42 1.84 -5.74
C GLU A 307 20.87 0.80 -6.73
N VAL A 308 19.96 1.20 -7.63
CA VAL A 308 19.46 0.33 -8.70
C VAL A 308 20.32 0.55 -9.95
N PRO A 309 21.07 -0.46 -10.45
CA PRO A 309 22.04 -0.31 -11.53
C PRO A 309 21.44 0.06 -12.90
N THR A 310 20.14 0.11 -13.05
CA THR A 310 19.46 0.47 -14.31
C THR A 310 18.35 1.46 -14.03
N ALA A 311 18.73 2.72 -13.81
CA ALA A 311 17.78 3.83 -13.85
C ALA A 311 17.42 4.12 -15.32
N PHE A 312 16.39 3.45 -15.84
CA PHE A 312 15.66 4.01 -16.97
C PHE A 312 14.80 5.16 -16.42
N THR A 313 14.98 6.32 -17.02
CA THR A 313 14.22 7.54 -16.77
C THR A 313 12.78 7.38 -17.25
N ASP A 314 12.00 6.54 -16.57
CA ASP A 314 10.54 6.58 -16.67
C ASP A 314 10.03 7.47 -15.55
N ALA A 315 9.39 8.57 -15.91
CA ALA A 315 8.76 9.54 -14.99
C ALA A 315 7.68 8.91 -14.07
N ASP A 316 7.37 7.63 -14.27
CA ASP A 316 6.40 6.82 -13.52
C ASP A 316 6.98 6.10 -12.31
N LEU A 317 8.28 6.14 -12.08
CA LEU A 317 8.93 5.50 -10.94
C LEU A 317 8.95 6.44 -9.72
N GLN A 318 7.80 6.99 -9.33
CA GLN A 318 7.71 7.65 -8.04
C GLN A 318 7.73 6.60 -6.92
N PRO A 319 8.68 6.68 -5.98
CA PRO A 319 8.74 5.77 -4.86
C PRO A 319 7.50 5.98 -4.02
N PHE A 320 6.88 4.85 -3.66
CA PHE A 320 5.82 4.74 -2.67
C PHE A 320 4.74 5.84 -2.75
N ARG A 321 3.92 5.88 -3.79
CA ARG A 321 2.64 6.57 -3.73
C ARG A 321 1.65 5.69 -2.96
N SER A 322 1.26 6.12 -1.76
CA SER A 322 0.03 5.64 -1.15
C SER A 322 -1.14 6.10 -2.02
N TYR A 323 -1.89 5.16 -2.57
CA TYR A 323 -3.10 5.48 -3.30
C TYR A 323 -4.25 5.63 -2.31
N ALA A 324 -5.17 6.55 -2.59
CA ALA A 324 -6.38 6.72 -1.78
C ALA A 324 -7.24 5.44 -1.70
N THR A 325 -7.02 4.52 -2.63
CA THR A 325 -7.65 3.21 -2.72
C THR A 325 -6.92 2.11 -1.95
N ASP A 326 -5.74 2.41 -1.37
CA ASP A 326 -5.00 1.41 -0.61
C ASP A 326 -5.68 1.13 0.72
N PRO A 327 -5.67 -0.13 1.18
CA PRO A 327 -6.19 -0.48 2.49
C PRO A 327 -5.37 0.19 3.61
N SER A 328 -6.00 0.41 4.77
CA SER A 328 -5.36 1.03 5.94
C SER A 328 -4.15 0.28 6.50
N TRP A 329 -3.99 -0.99 6.14
CA TRP A 329 -2.86 -1.83 6.51
C TRP A 329 -1.73 -1.87 5.44
N ALA A 330 -1.89 -1.14 4.32
CA ALA A 330 -0.89 -1.06 3.27
C ALA A 330 0.33 -0.24 3.71
N GLY A 331 1.48 -0.55 3.14
CA GLY A 331 2.70 0.25 3.33
C GLY A 331 3.51 -0.05 4.58
N GLY A 332 3.18 -1.12 5.33
CA GLY A 332 3.85 -1.50 6.56
C GLY A 332 3.20 -0.91 7.81
N THR A 333 3.75 -1.25 8.98
CA THR A 333 3.25 -0.76 10.27
C THR A 333 3.75 0.65 10.51
N GLU A 334 2.82 1.59 10.69
CA GLU A 334 3.10 2.89 11.24
C GLU A 334 2.38 3.02 12.59
N LEU A 335 3.14 3.27 13.64
CA LEU A 335 2.64 3.46 14.99
C LEU A 335 2.56 4.96 15.28
N ARG A 336 1.43 5.42 15.81
CA ARG A 336 1.16 6.85 16.04
C ARG A 336 0.71 7.10 17.47
N ASP A 337 1.19 8.20 18.05
CA ASP A 337 0.62 8.84 19.25
C ASP A 337 0.12 10.23 18.85
N VAL A 338 -1.19 10.39 18.78
CA VAL A 338 -1.84 11.63 18.33
C VAL A 338 -2.46 12.34 19.53
N ARG A 339 -2.13 13.62 19.68
CA ARG A 339 -2.64 14.48 20.75
C ARG A 339 -3.11 15.81 20.20
N THR A 340 -4.30 16.24 20.61
CA THR A 340 -4.90 17.48 20.14
C THR A 340 -5.29 18.35 21.32
N MET A 341 -4.97 19.63 21.24
CA MET A 341 -5.43 20.66 22.16
C MET A 341 -5.83 21.92 21.38
N SER A 342 -6.70 22.75 21.97
CA SER A 342 -7.10 24.04 21.39
C SER A 342 -6.70 25.17 22.31
N THR A 343 -6.36 26.32 21.72
CA THR A 343 -6.01 27.55 22.43
C THR A 343 -6.68 28.77 21.79
N ALA A 344 -6.89 29.84 22.56
CA ALA A 344 -7.33 31.11 22.03
C ALA A 344 -6.19 31.96 21.41
N ALA A 345 -4.94 31.48 21.50
CA ALA A 345 -3.80 32.15 20.87
C ALA A 345 -3.91 32.08 19.34
N PRO A 346 -3.57 33.15 18.62
CA PRO A 346 -3.55 33.19 17.17
C PRO A 346 -2.55 32.18 16.61
N ILE A 347 -2.86 31.59 15.44
CA ILE A 347 -2.07 30.51 14.81
C ILE A 347 -0.58 30.85 14.64
N HIS A 348 -0.24 32.09 14.27
CA HIS A 348 1.14 32.53 14.11
C HIS A 348 1.93 32.55 15.45
N ARG A 349 1.28 32.79 16.60
CA ARG A 349 1.93 32.66 17.90
C ARG A 349 2.19 31.23 18.29
N VAL A 350 1.23 30.35 18.00
CA VAL A 350 1.40 28.91 18.22
C VAL A 350 2.52 28.35 17.33
N PHE A 351 2.57 28.78 16.06
CA PHE A 351 3.64 28.41 15.14
C PHE A 351 5.02 28.89 15.64
N ALA A 352 5.12 30.15 16.13
CA ALA A 352 6.35 30.64 16.71
C ALA A 352 6.79 29.83 17.94
N ALA A 353 5.85 29.43 18.82
CA ALA A 353 6.14 28.58 19.96
C ALA A 353 6.65 27.19 19.54
N VAL A 354 6.04 26.56 18.52
CA VAL A 354 6.53 25.30 17.95
C VAL A 354 7.92 25.50 17.33
N SER A 355 8.11 26.59 16.59
CA SER A 355 9.38 26.91 15.93
C SER A 355 10.51 27.24 16.91
N SER A 356 10.22 27.55 18.16
CA SER A 356 11.22 27.84 19.20
C SER A 356 11.66 26.59 19.99
N LEU A 357 11.08 25.42 19.78
CA LEU A 357 11.42 24.19 20.52
C LEU A 357 12.89 23.77 20.32
N GLY A 358 13.46 23.15 21.35
CA GLY A 358 14.85 22.65 21.36
C GLY A 358 15.88 23.75 21.66
N GLY A 359 17.17 23.40 21.60
CA GLY A 359 18.27 24.30 21.94
C GLY A 359 18.15 24.86 23.37
N GLU A 360 18.27 26.19 23.51
CA GLU A 360 18.19 26.88 24.83
C GLU A 360 16.75 26.91 25.40
N THR A 361 15.73 26.87 24.56
CA THR A 361 14.31 26.88 25.00
C THR A 361 13.91 25.52 25.60
N GLY A 362 14.58 24.42 25.18
CA GLY A 362 14.28 23.08 25.63
C GLY A 362 12.97 22.51 25.05
N TRP A 363 12.46 21.42 25.66
CA TRP A 363 11.29 20.67 25.20
C TRP A 363 10.07 20.79 26.13
N HIS A 364 10.04 21.81 27.02
CA HIS A 364 8.99 22.09 28.01
C HIS A 364 8.66 20.94 28.99
N ALA A 365 8.89 19.70 28.63
CA ALA A 365 8.59 18.56 29.49
C ALA A 365 9.67 17.45 29.37
N GLY A 366 10.05 16.89 30.52
CA GLY A 366 10.91 15.71 30.55
C GLY A 366 12.35 15.94 30.07
N GLU A 367 12.93 17.15 30.23
CA GLU A 367 14.30 17.46 29.77
C GLU A 367 15.35 16.43 30.21
N TRP A 368 15.22 15.91 31.42
CA TRP A 368 16.12 14.87 31.92
C TRP A 368 16.02 13.56 31.11
N LEU A 369 14.81 13.22 30.63
CA LEU A 369 14.59 12.05 29.76
C LEU A 369 15.23 12.26 28.40
N TRP A 370 15.11 13.46 27.82
CA TRP A 370 15.77 13.82 26.55
C TRP A 370 17.30 13.76 26.71
N ARG A 371 17.86 14.23 27.85
CA ARG A 371 19.30 14.11 28.16
C ARG A 371 19.76 12.67 28.28
N VAL A 372 19.01 11.84 29.04
CA VAL A 372 19.29 10.41 29.17
C VAL A 372 19.24 9.72 27.79
N ARG A 373 18.23 10.05 26.98
CA ARG A 373 18.08 9.51 25.64
C ARG A 373 19.26 9.91 24.73
N GLY A 374 19.66 11.19 24.76
CA GLY A 374 20.83 11.67 24.01
C GLY A 374 22.15 11.02 24.46
N TRP A 375 22.30 10.75 25.76
CA TRP A 375 23.44 10.02 26.28
C TRP A 375 23.49 8.56 25.80
N ILE A 376 22.34 7.87 25.85
CA ILE A 376 22.21 6.50 25.31
C ILE A 376 22.54 6.50 23.80
N ASP A 377 22.02 7.45 23.05
CA ASP A 377 22.27 7.57 21.62
C ASP A 377 23.76 7.75 21.30
N SER A 378 24.46 8.58 22.09
CA SER A 378 25.91 8.79 21.92
C SER A 378 26.75 7.53 22.24
N LEU A 379 26.29 6.66 23.13
CA LEU A 379 26.95 5.37 23.41
C LEU A 379 26.85 4.40 22.22
N TRP A 380 25.82 4.56 21.39
CA TRP A 380 25.55 3.69 20.22
C TRP A 380 25.99 4.34 18.91
N GLY A 381 26.78 5.42 18.99
CA GLY A 381 27.36 6.09 17.83
C GLY A 381 26.43 7.08 17.14
N GLY A 382 25.31 7.43 17.74
CA GLY A 382 24.39 8.45 17.26
C GLY A 382 24.89 9.88 17.54
N PRO A 383 24.23 10.91 16.99
CA PRO A 383 24.63 12.33 17.12
C PRO A 383 24.48 12.87 18.55
N GLY A 384 23.72 12.23 19.42
CA GLY A 384 23.41 12.72 20.78
C GLY A 384 22.76 14.12 20.74
N LEU A 385 22.79 14.85 21.89
CA LEU A 385 22.29 16.23 21.99
C LEU A 385 23.32 17.28 21.57
N ARG A 386 24.22 17.00 20.65
CA ARG A 386 25.38 17.87 20.34
C ARG A 386 25.14 18.88 19.23
N ARG A 387 24.04 18.79 18.51
CA ARG A 387 23.75 19.71 17.39
C ARG A 387 22.88 20.85 17.90
N GLY A 388 23.51 22.03 18.11
CA GLY A 388 22.80 23.26 18.43
C GLY A 388 21.94 23.76 17.26
N ARG A 389 20.96 24.61 17.54
CA ARG A 389 20.15 25.29 16.53
C ARG A 389 20.98 26.35 15.79
N ARG A 390 20.72 26.50 14.48
CA ARG A 390 21.30 27.56 13.65
C ARG A 390 20.67 28.92 13.94
N ASP A 391 19.35 28.95 14.09
CA ASP A 391 18.54 30.11 14.44
C ASP A 391 17.60 29.76 15.62
N PRO A 392 17.58 30.52 16.72
CA PRO A 392 16.75 30.20 17.89
C PRO A 392 15.25 30.37 17.65
N THR A 393 14.83 31.15 16.64
CA THR A 393 13.44 31.52 16.39
C THR A 393 12.84 30.96 15.12
N ASN A 394 13.64 30.75 14.08
CA ASN A 394 13.17 30.31 12.77
C ASN A 394 13.67 28.90 12.45
N LEU A 395 12.82 28.11 11.80
CA LEU A 395 13.15 26.77 11.30
C LEU A 395 13.18 26.80 9.79
N HIS A 396 14.22 26.16 9.21
CA HIS A 396 14.31 25.93 7.79
C HIS A 396 14.49 24.42 7.53
N VAL A 397 13.97 23.96 6.41
CA VAL A 397 14.17 22.58 5.98
C VAL A 397 15.65 22.25 5.92
N GLY A 398 16.05 21.15 6.56
CA GLY A 398 17.43 20.71 6.70
C GLY A 398 18.14 21.18 7.98
N ASP A 399 17.55 22.11 8.75
CA ASP A 399 18.09 22.53 10.05
C ASP A 399 18.03 21.38 11.08
N PHE A 400 18.90 21.45 12.08
CA PHE A 400 18.91 20.52 13.20
C PHE A 400 18.36 21.17 14.47
N VAL A 401 17.46 20.45 15.13
CA VAL A 401 16.94 20.78 16.44
C VAL A 401 17.32 19.62 17.36
N ASP A 402 18.43 19.75 18.08
CA ASP A 402 19.09 18.69 18.87
C ASP A 402 19.43 17.46 18.01
N PHE A 403 18.67 16.37 18.13
CA PHE A 403 18.82 15.14 17.30
C PHE A 403 17.73 15.00 16.24
N TRP A 404 16.92 16.02 16.03
CA TRP A 404 15.90 16.08 15.01
C TRP A 404 16.38 16.90 13.82
N ARG A 405 16.07 16.47 12.62
CA ARG A 405 16.23 17.25 11.39
C ARG A 405 14.86 17.76 10.94
N VAL A 406 14.79 19.03 10.60
CA VAL A 406 13.59 19.63 10.02
C VAL A 406 13.39 19.09 8.62
N GLU A 407 12.32 18.33 8.38
CA GLU A 407 11.98 17.73 7.10
C GLU A 407 11.03 18.63 6.31
N GLU A 408 10.03 19.23 6.98
CA GLU A 408 9.05 20.12 6.37
C GLU A 408 8.69 21.27 7.30
N VAL A 409 8.52 22.46 6.71
CA VAL A 409 7.96 23.63 7.38
C VAL A 409 7.00 24.31 6.43
N THR A 410 5.73 24.41 6.82
CA THR A 410 4.67 25.12 6.09
C THR A 410 4.04 26.15 7.02
N GLU A 411 4.59 27.36 7.01
CA GLU A 411 4.11 28.46 7.87
C GLU A 411 2.72 28.94 7.43
N PRO A 412 1.77 29.17 8.35
CA PRO A 412 1.82 28.92 9.80
C PRO A 412 1.22 27.57 10.21
N ASN A 413 1.14 26.58 9.30
CA ASN A 413 0.26 25.42 9.42
C ASN A 413 0.94 24.15 9.92
N SER A 414 2.22 23.91 9.60
CA SER A 414 2.86 22.64 9.99
C SER A 414 4.37 22.73 10.15
N VAL A 415 4.88 21.87 11.04
CA VAL A 415 6.30 21.56 11.22
C VAL A 415 6.45 20.05 11.34
N VAL A 416 7.37 19.47 10.57
CA VAL A 416 7.69 18.03 10.60
C VAL A 416 9.18 17.87 10.88
N LEU A 417 9.48 17.12 11.94
CA LEU A 417 10.84 16.78 12.36
C LEU A 417 11.07 15.28 12.17
N HIS A 418 12.21 14.90 11.57
CA HIS A 418 12.70 13.53 11.45
C HIS A 418 13.81 13.24 12.45
N ALA A 419 13.78 12.10 13.12
CA ALA A 419 14.78 11.71 14.10
C ALA A 419 16.05 11.18 13.43
N GLU A 420 17.20 11.80 13.72
CA GLU A 420 18.52 11.36 13.24
C GLU A 420 19.25 10.46 14.27
N MET A 421 18.59 10.16 15.39
CA MET A 421 19.13 9.25 16.39
C MET A 421 19.09 7.79 15.95
N VAL A 422 19.93 6.94 16.51
CA VAL A 422 19.93 5.50 16.24
C VAL A 422 18.67 4.86 16.86
N LEU A 423 17.76 4.45 15.98
CA LEU A 423 16.50 3.82 16.32
C LEU A 423 16.33 2.48 15.58
N PRO A 424 15.62 1.52 16.17
CA PRO A 424 15.23 0.32 15.44
C PRO A 424 14.01 0.60 14.53
N GLY A 425 14.08 1.65 13.73
CA GLY A 425 13.05 2.17 12.85
C GLY A 425 13.28 3.63 12.51
N GLU A 426 12.28 4.28 11.95
CA GLU A 426 12.27 5.71 11.62
C GLU A 426 11.21 6.41 12.46
N ALA A 427 11.49 7.62 12.95
CA ALA A 427 10.58 8.37 13.80
C ALA A 427 10.43 9.82 13.34
N TRP A 428 9.21 10.32 13.47
CA TRP A 428 8.87 11.72 13.17
C TRP A 428 8.10 12.32 14.36
N LEU A 429 8.23 13.62 14.50
CA LEU A 429 7.43 14.42 15.41
C LEU A 429 6.87 15.60 14.62
N GLU A 430 5.54 15.71 14.60
CA GLU A 430 4.83 16.63 13.74
C GLU A 430 3.86 17.49 14.54
N TRP A 431 3.68 18.74 14.11
CA TRP A 431 2.62 19.62 14.58
C TRP A 431 1.84 20.15 13.39
N HIS A 432 0.52 20.01 13.45
CA HIS A 432 -0.41 20.56 12.48
C HIS A 432 -1.30 21.58 13.21
N LEU A 433 -1.39 22.77 12.65
CA LEU A 433 -2.11 23.91 13.22
C LEU A 433 -3.26 24.29 12.29
N GLU A 434 -4.45 24.37 12.86
CA GLU A 434 -5.66 24.76 12.14
C GLU A 434 -6.40 25.85 12.89
N GLU A 435 -6.72 26.95 12.21
CA GLU A 435 -7.56 28.00 12.78
C GLU A 435 -9.03 27.72 12.52
N SER A 436 -9.84 27.69 13.57
CA SER A 436 -11.29 27.47 13.49
C SER A 436 -12.03 28.28 14.54
N HIS A 437 -12.98 29.06 14.08
CA HIS A 437 -13.89 29.85 14.95
C HIS A 437 -13.19 30.69 16.04
N GLY A 438 -12.06 31.34 15.69
CA GLY A 438 -11.31 32.21 16.61
C GLY A 438 -10.46 31.45 17.64
N SER A 439 -10.23 30.17 17.45
CA SER A 439 -9.31 29.33 18.22
C SER A 439 -8.35 28.59 17.30
N THR A 440 -7.14 28.29 17.78
CA THR A 440 -6.17 27.48 17.09
C THR A 440 -6.18 26.05 17.66
N ARG A 441 -6.44 25.07 16.80
CA ARG A 441 -6.31 23.66 17.11
C ARG A 441 -4.87 23.24 16.82
N VAL A 442 -4.22 22.59 17.79
CA VAL A 442 -2.86 22.07 17.68
C VAL A 442 -2.93 20.57 17.75
N THR A 443 -2.55 19.89 16.68
CA THR A 443 -2.43 18.43 16.64
C THR A 443 -0.96 18.05 16.59
N GLN A 444 -0.48 17.40 17.65
CA GLN A 444 0.86 16.85 17.78
C GLN A 444 0.82 15.36 17.47
N ILE A 445 1.68 14.89 16.56
CA ILE A 445 1.75 13.48 16.12
C ILE A 445 3.18 13.00 16.29
N ALA A 446 3.38 11.99 17.14
CA ALA A 446 4.61 11.20 17.11
C ALA A 446 4.36 9.96 16.26
N ARG A 447 5.12 9.82 15.19
CA ARG A 447 5.00 8.76 14.20
C ARG A 447 6.25 7.91 14.20
N PHE A 448 6.08 6.58 14.13
CA PHE A 448 7.18 5.63 14.14
C PHE A 448 6.94 4.47 13.18
N LYS A 449 7.88 4.23 12.28
CA LYS A 449 7.92 3.06 11.41
C LYS A 449 8.91 2.04 11.99
N PRO A 450 8.43 1.01 12.69
CA PRO A 450 9.31 0.03 13.34
C PRO A 450 10.04 -0.84 12.31
N ARG A 451 11.32 -1.10 12.53
CA ARG A 451 12.08 -2.09 11.77
C ARG A 451 12.09 -3.41 12.53
N GLY A 452 11.30 -4.36 12.07
CA GLY A 452 11.20 -5.70 12.65
C GLY A 452 10.60 -5.74 14.05
N LEU A 453 10.79 -6.87 14.73
CA LEU A 453 10.29 -7.09 16.10
C LEU A 453 10.89 -6.10 17.12
N TRP A 454 12.17 -5.80 17.00
CA TRP A 454 12.87 -4.89 17.93
C TRP A 454 12.32 -3.47 17.88
N GLY A 455 11.92 -2.99 16.70
CA GLY A 455 11.25 -1.69 16.55
C GLY A 455 9.90 -1.67 17.27
N ARG A 456 9.13 -2.74 17.20
CA ARG A 456 7.83 -2.85 17.88
C ARG A 456 7.99 -2.91 19.40
N LEU A 457 8.95 -3.70 19.90
CA LEU A 457 9.26 -3.77 21.34
C LEU A 457 9.77 -2.42 21.86
N TYR A 458 10.59 -1.72 21.08
CA TYR A 458 11.04 -0.37 21.40
C TYR A 458 9.85 0.59 21.58
N TRP A 459 8.90 0.60 20.65
CA TRP A 459 7.72 1.46 20.75
C TRP A 459 6.87 1.14 21.98
N LEU A 460 6.62 -0.15 22.25
CA LEU A 460 5.90 -0.57 23.46
C LEU A 460 6.60 -0.09 24.74
N GLY A 461 7.93 -0.20 24.78
CA GLY A 461 8.73 0.31 25.91
C GLY A 461 8.76 1.84 26.00
N ALA A 462 8.61 2.55 24.88
CA ALA A 462 8.58 4.00 24.83
C ALA A 462 7.21 4.60 25.20
N MET A 463 6.11 3.85 25.05
CA MET A 463 4.74 4.34 25.31
C MET A 463 4.52 4.96 26.70
N PRO A 464 5.01 4.41 27.81
CA PRO A 464 4.90 5.06 29.12
C PRO A 464 5.52 6.47 29.12
N PHE A 465 6.66 6.66 28.46
CA PHE A 465 7.33 7.96 28.34
C PHE A 465 6.56 8.92 27.45
N HIS A 466 5.94 8.44 26.37
CA HIS A 466 5.04 9.22 25.52
C HIS A 466 3.87 9.79 26.35
N HIS A 467 3.25 8.98 27.21
CA HIS A 467 2.16 9.44 28.07
C HIS A 467 2.59 10.48 29.10
N LEU A 468 3.85 10.49 29.51
CA LEU A 468 4.39 11.46 30.46
C LEU A 468 4.84 12.75 29.76
N VAL A 469 5.62 12.65 28.68
CA VAL A 469 6.34 13.76 28.06
C VAL A 469 5.47 14.55 27.10
N PHE A 470 4.74 13.90 26.20
CA PHE A 470 4.04 14.59 25.09
C PHE A 470 2.86 15.46 25.52
N PRO A 471 2.05 15.13 26.56
CA PRO A 471 1.07 16.07 27.07
C PRO A 471 1.69 17.32 27.70
N GLY A 472 2.88 17.15 28.31
CA GLY A 472 3.64 18.25 28.88
C GLY A 472 4.20 19.18 27.80
N LEU A 473 4.77 18.59 26.74
CA LEU A 473 5.28 19.32 25.58
C LEU A 473 4.17 20.17 24.94
N LEU A 474 3.02 19.56 24.62
CA LEU A 474 1.90 20.25 23.99
C LEU A 474 1.33 21.38 24.87
N ARG A 475 1.23 21.15 26.20
CA ARG A 475 0.83 22.19 27.15
C ARG A 475 1.84 23.35 27.23
N GLY A 476 3.14 23.02 27.17
CA GLY A 476 4.21 24.02 27.15
C GLY A 476 4.11 24.94 25.92
N ILE A 477 3.95 24.34 24.73
CA ILE A 477 3.75 25.09 23.47
C ILE A 477 2.57 26.04 23.58
N ILE A 478 1.43 25.60 24.13
CA ILE A 478 0.23 26.44 24.29
C ILE A 478 0.49 27.55 25.29
N ALA A 479 1.15 27.24 26.41
CA ALA A 479 1.46 28.25 27.43
C ALA A 479 2.36 29.35 26.87
N ASP A 480 3.35 29.03 26.08
CA ASP A 480 4.22 30.01 25.42
C ASP A 480 3.46 30.84 24.39
N ALA A 481 2.57 30.22 23.60
CA ALA A 481 1.75 30.92 22.62
C ALA A 481 0.76 31.92 23.26
N GLU A 482 0.22 31.59 24.43
CA GLU A 482 -0.67 32.45 25.18
C GLU A 482 0.08 33.63 25.86
N GLY A 483 1.39 33.47 26.10
CA GLY A 483 2.24 34.43 26.75
C GLY A 483 1.97 34.56 28.24
N PRO A 484 2.75 35.37 29.00
CA PRO A 484 2.50 35.58 30.42
C PRO A 484 1.12 36.24 30.60
N ARG A 485 0.24 35.55 31.34
CA ARG A 485 -1.04 36.14 31.76
C ARG A 485 -0.71 37.44 32.46
N LYS A 486 -1.08 38.59 31.86
CA LYS A 486 -1.12 39.87 32.60
C LYS A 486 -2.06 39.67 33.79
N ARG A 487 -1.47 39.61 34.99
CA ARG A 487 -2.23 39.73 36.22
C ARG A 487 -2.79 41.14 36.36
#